data_6e8c9f2a136b8ab017528eb58c9ceb47
#
_entry.id   6e8c9f2a136b8ab017528eb58c9ceb47
#
_cell.length_a   1.000
_cell.length_b   1.000
_cell.length_c   1.000
_cell.angle_alpha   90.00
_cell.angle_beta   90.00
_cell.angle_gamma   90.00
#
_symmetry.space_group_name_H-M   'P 1'
#
loop_
_entity.id
_entity.type
_entity.pdbx_description
1 polymer ?
#
loop_
_entity_poly.entity_id
_entity_poly.type
_entity_poly.pdbx_seq_one_letter_code
_entity_poly.pdbx_strand_id
1 'polypeptide(L)'
;RVLRNYAAFTWEPVLAASGYRIYRNNELILDTPDATEYVDVNLKYDTYYTYEACSYDQEGDEGPRITYPVTTHEEVLAVSMTAEADLEKITLNWEKSNLRVDHAYRIYRDSELVTEVTNTTYEDFVEPGKFFCYTIKVKDKYETEGPSSNSECQKVLVNYPRMLQVTGDVKRVLFSFKQMIGAVSYNIYVADKETDSLTFLTKTRSTYYEDKGLDFDTEYCYQLASEDGDGDEGPRSPTMCGYVLPPPHLTLIEKKFMENTGNGMLDGRENGWAVFKVVNDGRSPARELKPWLQPEDGTMTPSLKIDSVKTIPLLAVGDTAQIEFSIYAKLKIESGERNFFFRVEEFSGMDLEPEPISFPTLKVTPPKLVVTDFAIDNEWGQHYVPKNETVTMTIRVQNLSVGLTDTASFKFTRDSSFLSQDADELHEYGLIKGGEYIDLSFEMLTRQD
;
A
#
# COMPACT_ATOMS: atom_id res chain seq x y z
N ARG A 1 30.77 62.00 13.81
CA ARG A 1 29.78 61.02 13.41
C ARG A 1 28.47 61.30 14.14
N VAL A 2 27.39 61.32 13.40
CA VAL A 2 26.05 61.54 13.97
C VAL A 2 25.25 60.27 13.83
N LEU A 3 24.53 59.88 14.87
CA LEU A 3 23.63 58.75 14.91
C LEU A 3 22.29 59.17 15.57
N ARG A 4 21.41 58.21 15.82
CA ARG A 4 20.03 58.50 16.28
C ARG A 4 19.95 59.48 17.47
N ASN A 5 20.67 59.22 18.52
CA ASN A 5 20.59 59.96 19.80
C ASN A 5 21.95 60.30 20.40
N TYR A 6 22.99 60.34 19.56
CA TYR A 6 24.30 60.79 19.98
C TYR A 6 25.06 61.49 18.82
N ALA A 7 26.02 62.32 19.17
CA ALA A 7 26.99 62.93 18.30
C ALA A 7 28.40 62.67 18.80
N ALA A 8 29.26 62.11 17.95
CA ALA A 8 30.64 61.83 18.26
C ALA A 8 31.56 62.77 17.51
N PHE A 9 32.49 63.32 18.23
CA PHE A 9 33.47 64.33 17.80
C PHE A 9 34.86 63.81 18.03
N THR A 10 35.76 64.07 17.11
CA THR A 10 37.21 63.86 17.28
C THR A 10 37.91 65.08 16.72
N TRP A 11 39.01 65.44 17.30
CA TRP A 11 39.84 66.60 16.89
C TRP A 11 41.32 66.31 17.06
N GLU A 12 42.16 67.01 16.29
CA GLU A 12 43.59 66.95 16.41
C GLU A 12 44.05 67.86 17.54
N PRO A 13 45.06 67.48 18.32
CA PRO A 13 45.62 68.33 19.33
C PRO A 13 46.20 69.67 18.77
N VAL A 14 45.83 70.77 19.39
CA VAL A 14 46.32 72.12 19.04
C VAL A 14 47.58 72.44 19.85
N LEU A 15 48.64 72.85 19.16
CA LEU A 15 49.91 73.17 19.80
C LEU A 15 49.72 74.30 20.81
N ALA A 16 50.24 74.18 22.05
CA ALA A 16 50.16 75.10 23.15
C ALA A 16 48.75 75.35 23.75
N ALA A 17 47.76 74.51 23.33
CA ALA A 17 46.47 74.49 24.05
C ALA A 17 46.61 73.85 25.40
N SER A 18 45.96 74.40 26.43
CA SER A 18 45.83 73.85 27.78
C SER A 18 44.61 72.99 27.96
N GLY A 19 43.71 73.04 27.00
CA GLY A 19 42.51 72.15 26.92
C GLY A 19 41.52 72.56 25.83
N TYR A 20 40.37 71.90 25.91
CA TYR A 20 39.29 72.05 24.89
C TYR A 20 37.96 72.20 25.60
N ARG A 21 37.08 73.05 24.99
CA ARG A 21 35.71 73.25 25.42
C ARG A 21 34.78 72.93 24.23
N ILE A 22 33.69 72.17 24.50
CA ILE A 22 32.66 71.94 23.59
C ILE A 22 31.33 72.47 24.09
N TYR A 23 30.64 73.21 23.27
CA TYR A 23 29.35 73.80 23.55
C TYR A 23 28.29 73.15 22.68
N ARG A 24 27.08 72.96 23.22
CA ARG A 24 25.87 72.53 22.46
C ARG A 24 24.81 73.60 22.65
N ASN A 25 24.38 74.24 21.58
CA ASN A 25 23.40 75.30 21.56
C ASN A 25 23.82 76.44 22.54
N ASN A 26 25.10 76.86 22.50
CA ASN A 26 25.75 77.82 23.37
C ASN A 26 25.94 77.42 24.86
N GLU A 27 25.55 76.18 25.24
CA GLU A 27 25.77 75.67 26.61
C GLU A 27 27.04 74.80 26.64
N LEU A 28 27.93 75.07 27.64
CA LEU A 28 29.14 74.30 27.81
C LEU A 28 28.78 72.86 28.24
N ILE A 29 29.21 71.85 27.49
CA ILE A 29 28.94 70.44 27.76
C ILE A 29 30.19 69.63 28.03
N LEU A 30 31.36 70.15 27.62
CA LEU A 30 32.64 69.51 27.92
C LEU A 30 33.69 70.61 28.19
N ASP A 31 34.46 70.49 29.28
CA ASP A 31 35.69 71.15 29.51
C ASP A 31 36.74 70.11 29.90
N THR A 32 37.78 69.99 29.09
CA THR A 32 38.77 68.92 29.27
C THR A 32 40.17 69.35 28.87
N PRO A 33 41.24 69.09 29.71
CA PRO A 33 42.59 69.41 29.34
C PRO A 33 43.19 68.49 28.27
N ASP A 34 42.76 67.15 28.22
CA ASP A 34 43.52 66.12 27.48
C ASP A 34 42.72 65.40 26.43
N ALA A 35 41.38 65.44 26.43
CA ALA A 35 40.59 64.64 25.52
C ALA A 35 40.71 65.17 24.09
N THR A 36 40.81 64.25 23.15
CA THR A 36 40.75 64.53 21.68
C THR A 36 39.50 63.90 21.01
N GLU A 37 38.60 63.37 21.87
CA GLU A 37 37.33 62.86 21.46
C GLU A 37 36.23 63.10 22.48
N TYR A 38 35.00 63.18 22.04
CA TYR A 38 33.83 63.34 22.90
C TYR A 38 32.59 62.75 22.24
N VAL A 39 31.76 62.08 23.03
CA VAL A 39 30.46 61.56 22.56
C VAL A 39 29.37 62.17 23.44
N ASP A 40 28.55 63.00 22.81
CA ASP A 40 27.34 63.57 23.40
C ASP A 40 26.19 62.56 23.19
N VAL A 41 25.63 62.04 24.27
CA VAL A 41 24.62 61.01 24.27
C VAL A 41 23.27 61.54 24.75
N ASN A 42 22.20 60.73 24.58
CA ASN A 42 20.83 61.06 24.99
C ASN A 42 20.26 62.29 24.30
N LEU A 43 20.69 62.55 23.07
CA LEU A 43 20.13 63.59 22.26
C LEU A 43 18.70 63.22 21.84
N LYS A 44 17.83 64.23 21.62
CA LYS A 44 16.51 64.02 21.07
C LYS A 44 16.64 63.60 19.61
N TYR A 45 15.79 62.70 19.19
CA TYR A 45 15.69 62.30 17.77
C TYR A 45 15.21 63.46 16.90
N ASP A 46 15.48 63.42 15.60
CA ASP A 46 15.07 64.38 14.57
C ASP A 46 15.23 65.84 15.04
N THR A 47 16.37 66.12 15.74
CA THR A 47 16.59 67.43 16.37
C THR A 47 17.87 68.06 15.85
N TYR A 48 17.80 69.33 15.51
CA TYR A 48 18.93 70.14 15.08
C TYR A 48 19.67 70.65 16.34
N TYR A 49 20.98 70.45 16.37
CA TYR A 49 21.91 70.99 17.40
C TYR A 49 23.02 71.76 16.71
N THR A 50 23.44 72.83 17.34
CA THR A 50 24.65 73.57 16.96
C THR A 50 25.74 73.25 18.01
N TYR A 51 26.81 72.65 17.53
CA TYR A 51 27.99 72.43 18.35
C TYR A 51 29.06 73.43 18.00
N GLU A 52 29.77 73.97 19.08
CA GLU A 52 30.95 74.79 18.95
C GLU A 52 32.07 74.21 19.73
N ALA A 53 33.28 74.21 19.17
CA ALA A 53 34.47 73.71 19.85
C ALA A 53 35.59 74.78 19.76
N CYS A 54 36.32 74.95 20.83
CA CYS A 54 37.54 75.81 20.92
C CYS A 54 38.61 75.15 21.79
N SER A 55 39.86 75.56 21.59
CA SER A 55 40.95 75.35 22.55
C SER A 55 41.02 76.54 23.45
N TYR A 56 41.62 76.40 24.65
CA TYR A 56 41.93 77.49 25.57
C TYR A 56 43.39 77.37 26.06
N ASP A 57 43.94 78.53 26.43
CA ASP A 57 45.32 78.64 26.97
C ASP A 57 45.45 78.39 28.47
N GLN A 58 46.65 78.68 29.07
CA GLN A 58 46.88 78.48 30.46
C GLN A 58 46.13 79.49 31.40
N GLU A 59 45.76 80.62 30.87
CA GLU A 59 44.95 81.67 31.54
C GLU A 59 43.44 81.31 31.43
N GLY A 60 43.04 80.33 30.59
CA GLY A 60 41.66 79.91 30.36
C GLY A 60 40.98 80.76 29.28
N ASP A 61 41.72 81.51 28.52
CA ASP A 61 41.21 82.35 27.43
C ASP A 61 40.93 81.44 26.20
N GLU A 62 39.70 81.58 25.63
CA GLU A 62 39.27 80.76 24.52
C GLU A 62 39.80 81.27 23.20
N GLY A 63 40.28 80.34 22.39
CA GLY A 63 40.54 80.61 20.98
C GLY A 63 39.24 80.72 20.14
N PRO A 64 39.35 80.87 18.83
CA PRO A 64 38.17 80.93 17.94
C PRO A 64 37.35 79.64 18.01
N ARG A 65 36.02 79.79 18.11
CA ARG A 65 35.10 78.69 18.10
C ARG A 65 34.84 78.24 16.70
N ILE A 66 34.89 76.92 16.43
CA ILE A 66 34.49 76.33 15.20
C ILE A 66 33.11 75.76 15.44
N THR A 67 32.18 76.11 14.53
CA THR A 67 30.75 75.71 14.57
C THR A 67 30.49 74.50 13.68
N TYR A 68 29.80 73.48 14.26
CA TYR A 68 29.38 72.27 13.59
C TYR A 68 27.88 72.05 13.76
N PRO A 69 27.08 72.17 12.69
CA PRO A 69 25.67 71.82 12.74
C PRO A 69 25.48 70.29 12.68
N VAL A 70 24.62 69.80 13.54
CA VAL A 70 24.28 68.35 13.64
C VAL A 70 22.79 68.19 13.73
N THR A 71 22.22 67.33 12.88
CA THR A 71 20.85 66.89 13.02
C THR A 71 20.86 65.38 13.35
N THR A 72 20.25 65.02 14.46
CA THR A 72 20.09 63.61 14.83
C THR A 72 19.11 62.89 13.89
N HIS A 73 19.24 61.57 13.78
CA HIS A 73 18.37 60.84 12.92
C HIS A 73 16.96 60.68 13.51
N GLU A 74 16.01 60.32 12.67
CA GLU A 74 14.65 59.98 13.07
C GLU A 74 14.66 58.76 13.97
N GLU A 75 13.74 58.69 14.93
CA GLU A 75 13.51 57.51 15.72
C GLU A 75 12.84 56.43 14.90
N VAL A 76 13.37 55.22 14.92
CA VAL A 76 12.71 54.08 14.25
C VAL A 76 11.73 53.46 15.23
N LEU A 77 10.44 53.58 14.93
CA LEU A 77 9.39 52.99 15.76
C LEU A 77 9.03 51.59 15.24
N ALA A 78 8.47 50.77 16.14
CA ALA A 78 7.86 49.52 15.76
C ALA A 78 6.64 49.75 14.86
N VAL A 79 6.44 48.90 13.88
CA VAL A 79 5.22 48.89 13.06
C VAL A 79 4.21 47.92 13.67
N SER A 80 2.93 48.13 13.40
CA SER A 80 1.89 47.16 13.72
C SER A 80 1.68 46.24 12.53
N MET A 81 1.59 44.93 12.74
CA MET A 81 1.38 43.96 11.67
C MET A 81 0.18 43.07 11.94
N THR A 82 -0.35 42.49 10.89
CA THR A 82 -1.33 41.41 10.87
C THR A 82 -0.82 40.26 10.02
N ALA A 83 -1.24 39.03 10.35
CA ALA A 83 -0.94 37.85 9.58
C ALA A 83 -2.22 37.08 9.30
N GLU A 84 -2.41 36.64 8.06
CA GLU A 84 -3.56 35.84 7.63
C GLU A 84 -3.05 34.58 6.90
N ALA A 85 -3.54 33.40 7.30
CA ALA A 85 -3.22 32.14 6.65
C ALA A 85 -4.24 31.79 5.57
N ASP A 86 -3.74 31.36 4.43
CA ASP A 86 -4.49 30.70 3.36
C ASP A 86 -4.02 29.22 3.30
N LEU A 87 -4.41 28.48 2.27
CA LEU A 87 -4.10 27.03 2.13
C LEU A 87 -2.63 26.73 1.77
N GLU A 88 -1.87 27.73 1.32
CA GLU A 88 -0.49 27.52 0.84
C GLU A 88 0.50 28.53 1.38
N LYS A 89 0.02 29.63 1.96
CA LYS A 89 0.87 30.76 2.37
C LYS A 89 0.30 31.50 3.57
N ILE A 90 1.17 32.28 4.20
CA ILE A 90 0.82 33.29 5.20
C ILE A 90 1.09 34.65 4.60
N THR A 91 0.10 35.51 4.58
CA THR A 91 0.21 36.88 4.08
C THR A 91 0.36 37.81 5.28
N LEU A 92 1.46 38.56 5.30
CA LEU A 92 1.77 39.56 6.30
C LEU A 92 1.46 40.94 5.72
N ASN A 93 0.78 41.79 6.51
CA ASN A 93 0.53 43.18 6.18
C ASN A 93 0.88 44.04 7.38
N TRP A 94 1.48 45.21 7.13
CA TRP A 94 1.87 46.15 8.19
C TRP A 94 1.73 47.61 7.75
N GLU A 95 1.73 48.46 8.72
CA GLU A 95 1.68 49.89 8.52
C GLU A 95 3.02 50.46 8.00
N LYS A 96 2.95 51.55 7.28
CA LYS A 96 4.17 52.26 6.83
C LYS A 96 5.00 52.73 8.06
N SER A 97 6.32 52.61 7.93
CA SER A 97 7.25 53.19 8.89
C SER A 97 7.06 54.70 9.01
N ASN A 98 7.37 55.20 10.19
CA ASN A 98 7.42 56.66 10.46
C ASN A 98 8.57 57.37 9.76
N LEU A 99 9.57 56.64 9.25
CA LEU A 99 10.76 57.22 8.60
C LEU A 99 10.44 57.90 7.29
N ARG A 100 10.98 59.12 7.14
CA ARG A 100 10.93 59.90 5.90
C ARG A 100 12.09 59.63 4.95
N VAL A 101 13.10 58.89 5.46
CA VAL A 101 14.26 58.46 4.66
C VAL A 101 14.10 57.03 4.17
N ASP A 102 14.97 56.62 3.25
CA ASP A 102 14.98 55.25 2.74
C ASP A 102 15.12 54.24 3.88
N HIS A 103 14.26 53.25 3.85
CA HIS A 103 14.19 52.19 4.85
C HIS A 103 13.70 50.88 4.21
N ALA A 104 13.93 49.79 4.96
CA ALA A 104 13.45 48.44 4.62
C ALA A 104 12.80 47.80 5.84
N TYR A 105 12.06 46.72 5.57
CA TYR A 105 11.44 45.89 6.61
C TYR A 105 12.11 44.54 6.60
N ARG A 106 12.67 44.12 7.74
CA ARG A 106 13.21 42.81 7.99
C ARG A 106 12.13 41.91 8.58
N ILE A 107 11.83 40.82 7.89
CA ILE A 107 10.81 39.87 8.30
C ILE A 107 11.49 38.68 8.95
N TYR A 108 11.07 38.38 10.17
CA TYR A 108 11.55 37.26 10.96
C TYR A 108 10.43 36.25 11.11
N ARG A 109 10.75 34.98 10.88
CA ARG A 109 9.90 33.83 11.16
C ARG A 109 10.57 32.97 12.21
N ASP A 110 9.87 32.70 13.31
CA ASP A 110 10.39 31.92 14.46
C ASP A 110 11.77 32.45 14.96
N SER A 111 11.93 33.78 14.92
CA SER A 111 13.14 34.53 15.27
C SER A 111 14.30 34.47 14.25
N GLU A 112 14.13 33.79 13.13
CA GLU A 112 15.11 33.75 12.03
C GLU A 112 14.75 34.76 10.94
N LEU A 113 15.76 35.46 10.41
CA LEU A 113 15.54 36.39 9.28
C LEU A 113 15.18 35.65 8.02
N VAL A 114 13.97 35.89 7.50
CA VAL A 114 13.49 35.31 6.25
C VAL A 114 13.92 36.15 5.06
N THR A 115 13.65 37.46 5.11
CA THR A 115 13.90 38.37 4.00
C THR A 115 13.89 39.81 4.44
N GLU A 116 14.29 40.69 3.51
CA GLU A 116 14.22 42.14 3.62
C GLU A 116 13.44 42.68 2.43
N VAL A 117 12.44 43.54 2.67
CA VAL A 117 11.55 44.09 1.65
C VAL A 117 11.33 45.58 1.88
N THR A 118 10.91 46.28 0.86
CA THR A 118 10.52 47.73 0.93
C THR A 118 9.01 47.96 0.91
N ASN A 119 8.25 46.95 0.53
CA ASN A 119 6.80 46.95 0.57
C ASN A 119 6.26 46.79 1.97
N THR A 120 4.97 47.04 2.17
CA THR A 120 4.25 46.83 3.44
C THR A 120 3.41 45.54 3.46
N THR A 121 3.72 44.62 2.58
CA THR A 121 3.11 43.30 2.49
C THR A 121 4.15 42.27 2.07
N TYR A 122 4.00 41.02 2.55
CA TYR A 122 4.85 39.90 2.18
C TYR A 122 4.05 38.60 2.23
N GLU A 123 4.27 37.71 1.25
CA GLU A 123 3.67 36.38 1.20
C GLU A 123 4.76 35.34 1.48
N ASP A 124 4.56 34.54 2.52
CA ASP A 124 5.45 33.44 2.87
C ASP A 124 4.80 32.09 2.56
N PHE A 125 5.40 31.34 1.64
CA PHE A 125 4.98 29.98 1.28
C PHE A 125 5.62 28.98 2.25
N VAL A 126 4.84 28.41 3.12
CA VAL A 126 5.30 27.56 4.23
C VAL A 126 4.73 26.15 4.16
N GLU A 127 5.33 25.24 4.90
CA GLU A 127 4.85 23.85 4.99
C GLU A 127 3.51 23.79 5.74
N PRO A 128 2.45 23.20 5.14
CA PRO A 128 1.17 23.06 5.82
C PRO A 128 1.24 22.19 7.09
N GLY A 129 0.32 22.42 8.01
CA GLY A 129 0.20 21.67 9.27
C GLY A 129 1.12 22.15 10.38
N LYS A 130 1.82 23.29 10.20
CA LYS A 130 2.71 23.86 11.20
C LYS A 130 2.33 25.30 11.56
N PHE A 131 2.60 25.70 12.80
CA PHE A 131 2.52 27.07 13.25
C PHE A 131 3.82 27.81 12.92
N PHE A 132 3.67 29.08 12.48
CA PHE A 132 4.77 29.99 12.28
C PHE A 132 4.46 31.35 12.92
N CYS A 133 5.42 31.90 13.66
CA CYS A 133 5.29 33.19 14.33
C CYS A 133 6.17 34.22 13.64
N TYR A 134 5.61 35.38 13.33
CA TYR A 134 6.30 36.45 12.60
C TYR A 134 6.47 37.71 13.45
N THR A 135 7.58 38.37 13.23
CA THR A 135 7.84 39.74 13.70
C THR A 135 8.50 40.53 12.58
N ILE A 136 8.32 41.83 12.59
CA ILE A 136 8.92 42.76 11.63
C ILE A 136 9.73 43.80 12.38
N LYS A 137 10.90 44.14 11.85
CA LYS A 137 11.70 45.28 12.29
C LYS A 137 11.93 46.20 11.12
N VAL A 138 11.78 47.50 11.37
CA VAL A 138 12.17 48.53 10.41
C VAL A 138 13.69 48.75 10.49
N LYS A 139 14.35 48.73 9.35
CA LYS A 139 15.78 49.03 9.21
C LYS A 139 15.96 50.33 8.44
N ASP A 140 16.70 51.30 9.00
CA ASP A 140 17.01 52.53 8.33
C ASP A 140 18.16 52.41 7.32
N LYS A 141 18.43 53.48 6.58
CA LYS A 141 19.53 53.52 5.61
C LYS A 141 20.93 53.41 6.22
N TYR A 142 21.03 53.48 7.54
CA TYR A 142 22.30 53.34 8.29
C TYR A 142 22.48 51.92 8.89
N GLU A 143 21.68 50.98 8.44
CA GLU A 143 21.68 49.57 8.88
C GLU A 143 21.20 49.37 10.32
N THR A 144 20.55 50.37 10.94
CA THR A 144 20.08 50.24 12.31
C THR A 144 18.65 49.73 12.36
N GLU A 145 18.43 48.65 13.11
CA GLU A 145 17.11 48.10 13.34
C GLU A 145 16.37 48.80 14.49
N GLY A 146 15.12 49.05 14.29
CA GLY A 146 14.19 49.49 15.32
C GLY A 146 13.67 48.33 16.19
N PRO A 147 12.74 48.63 17.11
CA PRO A 147 12.05 47.61 17.91
C PRO A 147 11.23 46.66 16.97
N SER A 148 11.02 45.46 17.48
CA SER A 148 10.13 44.49 16.79
C SER A 148 8.67 44.92 16.85
N SER A 149 7.91 44.59 15.83
CA SER A 149 6.44 44.66 15.81
C SER A 149 5.83 43.75 16.90
N ASN A 150 4.51 43.79 17.04
CA ASN A 150 3.77 42.68 17.63
C ASN A 150 4.12 41.37 16.94
N SER A 151 4.02 40.25 17.67
CA SER A 151 4.17 38.91 17.10
C SER A 151 2.80 38.36 16.69
N GLU A 152 2.71 37.88 15.45
CA GLU A 152 1.54 37.22 14.93
C GLU A 152 1.88 35.79 14.54
N CYS A 153 1.10 34.82 15.04
CA CYS A 153 1.31 33.41 14.77
C CYS A 153 0.13 32.85 13.98
N GLN A 154 0.42 32.12 12.91
CA GLN A 154 -0.58 31.52 12.04
C GLN A 154 -0.21 30.09 11.69
N LYS A 155 -1.23 29.26 11.43
CA LYS A 155 -1.07 27.89 10.96
C LYS A 155 -1.74 27.76 9.58
N VAL A 156 -0.99 27.28 8.61
CA VAL A 156 -1.55 26.90 7.32
C VAL A 156 -2.14 25.50 7.45
N LEU A 157 -3.45 25.37 7.22
CA LEU A 157 -4.12 24.06 7.23
C LEU A 157 -3.70 23.25 6.02
N VAL A 158 -3.67 21.91 6.19
CA VAL A 158 -3.40 21.01 5.08
C VAL A 158 -4.58 21.03 4.11
N ASN A 159 -4.31 21.31 2.84
CA ASN A 159 -5.35 21.36 1.81
C ASN A 159 -6.02 20.01 1.62
N TYR A 160 -7.23 19.95 1.04
CA TYR A 160 -7.92 18.71 0.75
C TYR A 160 -7.19 17.88 -0.31
N PRO A 161 -7.27 16.54 -0.22
CA PRO A 161 -6.66 15.68 -1.23
C PRO A 161 -7.43 15.78 -2.56
N ARG A 162 -6.70 15.75 -3.67
CA ARG A 162 -7.32 15.60 -4.98
C ARG A 162 -7.78 14.15 -5.15
N MET A 163 -9.04 13.98 -5.45
CA MET A 163 -9.55 12.70 -5.91
C MET A 163 -9.11 12.48 -7.35
N LEU A 164 -8.23 11.50 -7.57
CA LEU A 164 -7.72 11.18 -8.90
C LEU A 164 -8.70 10.32 -9.67
N GLN A 165 -9.41 9.42 -8.98
CA GLN A 165 -10.35 8.50 -9.58
C GLN A 165 -11.43 8.11 -8.57
N VAL A 166 -12.68 8.14 -9.00
CA VAL A 166 -13.83 7.52 -8.32
C VAL A 166 -14.47 6.56 -9.32
N THR A 167 -14.55 5.28 -8.97
CA THR A 167 -15.09 4.25 -9.85
C THR A 167 -16.10 3.42 -9.10
N GLY A 168 -17.34 3.42 -9.58
CA GLY A 168 -18.36 2.49 -9.13
C GLY A 168 -18.08 1.09 -9.67
N ASP A 169 -18.33 0.09 -8.85
CA ASP A 169 -18.21 -1.31 -9.19
C ASP A 169 -19.38 -2.06 -8.55
N VAL A 170 -19.40 -3.38 -8.62
CA VAL A 170 -20.45 -4.20 -8.01
C VAL A 170 -20.36 -4.13 -6.49
N LYS A 171 -21.44 -3.66 -5.83
CA LYS A 171 -21.56 -3.44 -4.36
C LYS A 171 -20.47 -2.61 -3.71
N ARG A 172 -19.73 -1.81 -4.46
CA ARG A 172 -18.67 -0.95 -3.91
C ARG A 172 -18.38 0.27 -4.78
N VAL A 173 -17.83 1.28 -4.14
CA VAL A 173 -17.16 2.42 -4.79
C VAL A 173 -15.71 2.43 -4.36
N LEU A 174 -14.83 2.55 -5.36
CA LEU A 174 -13.39 2.61 -5.20
C LEU A 174 -12.94 4.03 -5.48
N PHE A 175 -12.08 4.56 -4.65
CA PHE A 175 -11.44 5.83 -4.94
C PHE A 175 -10.00 5.89 -4.47
N SER A 176 -9.22 6.63 -5.23
CA SER A 176 -7.83 6.93 -4.95
C SER A 176 -7.57 8.42 -5.07
N PHE A 177 -6.64 8.92 -4.29
CA PHE A 177 -6.31 10.34 -4.25
C PHE A 177 -4.81 10.53 -4.01
N LYS A 178 -4.34 11.75 -4.30
CA LYS A 178 -2.92 12.09 -4.12
C LYS A 178 -2.63 12.41 -2.66
N GLN A 179 -1.52 11.88 -2.14
CA GLN A 179 -1.04 12.26 -0.82
C GLN A 179 -0.75 13.75 -0.73
N MET A 180 -1.19 14.37 0.37
CA MET A 180 -0.94 15.79 0.67
C MET A 180 0.23 15.95 1.64
N ILE A 181 1.06 16.95 1.37
CA ILE A 181 2.17 17.31 2.28
C ILE A 181 1.57 17.85 3.58
N GLY A 182 2.10 17.39 4.71
CA GLY A 182 1.60 17.76 6.03
C GLY A 182 0.43 16.93 6.54
N ALA A 183 -0.22 16.11 5.67
CA ALA A 183 -1.28 15.20 6.10
C ALA A 183 -0.73 13.94 6.76
N VAL A 184 -1.30 13.55 7.90
CA VAL A 184 -1.05 12.26 8.58
C VAL A 184 -2.19 11.28 8.40
N SER A 185 -3.39 11.78 8.10
CA SER A 185 -4.59 10.97 7.83
C SER A 185 -5.61 11.76 6.98
N TYR A 186 -6.63 11.04 6.53
CA TYR A 186 -7.71 11.58 5.71
C TYR A 186 -9.05 11.16 6.28
N ASN A 187 -9.94 12.10 6.47
CA ASN A 187 -11.32 11.90 6.85
C ASN A 187 -12.18 11.78 5.60
N ILE A 188 -13.01 10.75 5.54
CA ILE A 188 -13.89 10.45 4.41
C ILE A 188 -15.34 10.65 4.87
N TYR A 189 -16.10 11.40 4.09
CA TYR A 189 -17.49 11.72 4.35
C TYR A 189 -18.35 11.25 3.18
N VAL A 190 -19.52 10.70 3.49
CA VAL A 190 -20.58 10.43 2.53
C VAL A 190 -21.51 11.64 2.49
N ALA A 191 -21.78 12.13 1.29
CA ALA A 191 -22.71 13.21 1.05
C ALA A 191 -24.10 12.64 0.75
N ASP A 192 -25.10 13.06 1.50
CA ASP A 192 -26.50 12.80 1.19
C ASP A 192 -26.95 13.76 0.09
N LYS A 193 -27.47 13.22 -1.02
CA LYS A 193 -27.87 14.00 -2.18
C LYS A 193 -29.12 14.85 -1.99
N GLU A 194 -30.02 14.42 -1.10
CA GLU A 194 -31.29 15.09 -0.88
C GLU A 194 -31.17 16.24 0.12
N THR A 195 -30.32 16.07 1.12
CA THR A 195 -30.18 17.01 2.23
C THR A 195 -28.88 17.82 2.20
N ASP A 196 -27.97 17.51 1.30
CA ASP A 196 -26.61 18.07 1.24
C ASP A 196 -25.82 17.88 2.55
N SER A 197 -26.33 16.98 3.42
CA SER A 197 -25.69 16.66 4.69
C SER A 197 -24.52 15.71 4.50
N LEU A 198 -23.46 15.89 5.31
CA LEU A 198 -22.28 15.07 5.29
C LEU A 198 -22.23 14.20 6.53
N THR A 199 -22.10 12.90 6.32
CA THR A 199 -21.90 11.93 7.40
C THR A 199 -20.46 11.41 7.36
N PHE A 200 -19.80 11.46 8.53
CA PHE A 200 -18.45 10.88 8.66
C PHE A 200 -18.53 9.37 8.45
N LEU A 201 -17.78 8.86 7.48
CA LEU A 201 -17.71 7.45 7.16
C LEU A 201 -16.55 6.76 7.89
N THR A 202 -15.33 7.27 7.67
CA THR A 202 -14.12 6.65 8.23
C THR A 202 -12.92 7.59 8.15
N LYS A 203 -11.86 7.20 8.86
CA LYS A 203 -10.53 7.81 8.78
C LYS A 203 -9.52 6.80 8.21
N THR A 204 -8.69 7.21 7.27
CA THR A 204 -7.66 6.37 6.66
C THR A 204 -6.31 7.06 6.59
N ARG A 205 -5.23 6.28 6.59
CA ARG A 205 -3.87 6.73 6.25
C ARG A 205 -3.45 6.33 4.84
N SER A 206 -4.30 5.53 4.18
CA SER A 206 -4.08 5.11 2.80
C SER A 206 -4.62 6.17 1.84
N THR A 207 -4.00 6.28 0.68
CA THR A 207 -4.49 7.09 -0.45
C THR A 207 -5.46 6.33 -1.36
N TYR A 208 -5.84 5.13 -0.95
CA TYR A 208 -6.82 4.27 -1.58
C TYR A 208 -7.85 3.82 -0.54
N TYR A 209 -9.12 3.79 -0.93
CA TYR A 209 -10.20 3.30 -0.07
C TYR A 209 -11.29 2.61 -0.91
N GLU A 210 -11.90 1.58 -0.34
CA GLU A 210 -13.07 0.89 -0.88
C GLU A 210 -14.23 1.02 0.10
N ASP A 211 -15.32 1.63 -0.34
CA ASP A 211 -16.60 1.59 0.37
C ASP A 211 -17.39 0.39 -0.15
N LYS A 212 -17.72 -0.54 0.74
CA LYS A 212 -18.29 -1.86 0.41
C LYS A 212 -19.68 -2.06 0.99
N GLY A 213 -20.41 -3.04 0.41
CA GLY A 213 -21.74 -3.39 0.91
C GLY A 213 -22.82 -2.42 0.47
N LEU A 214 -22.56 -1.64 -0.54
CA LEU A 214 -23.46 -0.63 -1.07
C LEU A 214 -24.60 -1.25 -1.89
N ASP A 215 -25.72 -0.53 -1.98
CA ASP A 215 -26.87 -0.95 -2.77
C ASP A 215 -26.60 -0.83 -4.26
N PHE A 216 -27.12 -1.81 -5.03
CA PHE A 216 -27.05 -1.79 -6.48
C PHE A 216 -27.83 -0.61 -7.10
N ASP A 217 -27.47 -0.23 -8.30
CA ASP A 217 -28.11 0.84 -9.09
C ASP A 217 -28.18 2.19 -8.35
N THR A 218 -27.22 2.43 -7.40
CA THR A 218 -27.23 3.62 -6.54
C THR A 218 -25.94 4.41 -6.71
N GLU A 219 -26.07 5.72 -6.73
CA GLU A 219 -24.93 6.62 -6.77
C GLU A 219 -24.60 7.15 -5.36
N TYR A 220 -23.34 6.98 -4.94
CA TYR A 220 -22.80 7.45 -3.68
C TYR A 220 -21.80 8.57 -3.91
N CYS A 221 -21.91 9.64 -3.14
CA CYS A 221 -21.09 10.82 -3.26
C CYS A 221 -20.24 11.01 -2.00
N TYR A 222 -19.01 11.51 -2.19
CA TYR A 222 -18.01 11.60 -1.12
C TYR A 222 -17.29 12.93 -1.13
N GLN A 223 -16.88 13.38 0.05
CA GLN A 223 -15.91 14.45 0.24
C GLN A 223 -14.79 13.95 1.16
N LEU A 224 -13.58 14.45 0.93
CA LEU A 224 -12.39 14.13 1.72
C LEU A 224 -11.80 15.39 2.33
N ALA A 225 -11.30 15.26 3.55
CA ALA A 225 -10.49 16.27 4.21
C ALA A 225 -9.15 15.66 4.66
N SER A 226 -8.08 16.44 4.59
CA SER A 226 -6.79 16.06 5.15
C SER A 226 -6.75 16.44 6.62
N GLU A 227 -6.09 15.64 7.46
CA GLU A 227 -5.86 15.93 8.87
C GLU A 227 -4.36 15.96 9.15
N ASP A 228 -3.89 16.95 9.87
CA ASP A 228 -2.49 17.13 10.22
C ASP A 228 -2.07 16.37 11.49
N GLY A 229 -0.81 16.58 11.94
CA GLY A 229 -0.25 15.91 13.10
C GLY A 229 -0.86 16.33 14.44
N ASP A 230 -1.51 17.48 14.51
CA ASP A 230 -2.20 18.01 15.70
C ASP A 230 -3.67 17.58 15.75
N GLY A 231 -4.17 16.98 14.66
CA GLY A 231 -5.55 16.54 14.53
C GLY A 231 -6.47 17.60 13.93
N ASP A 232 -5.92 18.69 13.39
CA ASP A 232 -6.71 19.72 12.74
C ASP A 232 -7.09 19.30 11.33
N GLU A 233 -8.39 19.38 11.04
CA GLU A 233 -8.95 19.06 9.73
C GLU A 233 -8.89 20.28 8.81
N GLY A 234 -8.32 20.09 7.62
CA GLY A 234 -8.32 21.09 6.56
C GLY A 234 -9.67 21.17 5.84
N PRO A 235 -9.75 22.00 4.79
CA PRO A 235 -10.98 22.12 4.01
C PRO A 235 -11.35 20.80 3.35
N ARG A 236 -12.64 20.62 3.08
CA ARG A 236 -13.17 19.45 2.38
C ARG A 236 -13.03 19.61 0.86
N SER A 237 -12.80 18.48 0.19
CA SER A 237 -12.74 18.44 -1.27
C SER A 237 -14.10 18.76 -1.89
N PRO A 238 -14.13 19.11 -3.17
CA PRO A 238 -15.37 19.03 -3.94
C PRO A 238 -15.98 17.63 -3.86
N THR A 239 -17.32 17.57 -3.96
CA THR A 239 -18.05 16.29 -3.98
C THR A 239 -17.73 15.54 -5.27
N MET A 240 -17.42 14.23 -5.12
CA MET A 240 -17.23 13.30 -6.22
C MET A 240 -18.07 12.07 -6.01
N CYS A 241 -18.71 11.57 -7.08
CA CYS A 241 -19.68 10.48 -6.98
C CYS A 241 -19.22 9.27 -7.83
N GLY A 242 -19.58 8.07 -7.33
CA GLY A 242 -19.43 6.81 -8.02
C GLY A 242 -20.77 6.07 -8.06
N TYR A 243 -21.12 5.52 -9.22
CA TYR A 243 -22.34 4.77 -9.42
C TYR A 243 -22.10 3.29 -9.21
N VAL A 244 -22.77 2.68 -8.23
CA VAL A 244 -22.71 1.23 -7.98
C VAL A 244 -23.44 0.50 -9.08
N LEU A 245 -22.74 -0.42 -9.73
CA LEU A 245 -23.24 -1.14 -10.89
C LEU A 245 -24.42 -2.04 -10.51
N PRO A 246 -25.34 -2.32 -11.47
CA PRO A 246 -26.38 -3.32 -11.29
C PRO A 246 -25.79 -4.70 -11.00
N PRO A 247 -26.59 -5.65 -10.47
CA PRO A 247 -26.06 -6.96 -10.08
C PRO A 247 -25.58 -7.80 -11.29
N PRO A 248 -24.54 -8.63 -11.12
CA PRO A 248 -24.30 -9.74 -12.03
C PRO A 248 -25.36 -10.80 -11.87
N HIS A 249 -25.51 -11.69 -12.84
CA HIS A 249 -26.38 -12.86 -12.76
C HIS A 249 -25.68 -14.05 -13.38
N LEU A 250 -25.62 -15.18 -12.67
CA LEU A 250 -24.96 -16.39 -13.12
C LEU A 250 -25.99 -17.45 -13.49
N THR A 251 -25.86 -18.01 -14.68
CA THR A 251 -26.72 -19.09 -15.17
C THR A 251 -25.87 -20.28 -15.59
N LEU A 252 -26.21 -21.48 -15.10
CA LEU A 252 -25.63 -22.73 -15.57
C LEU A 252 -26.24 -23.11 -16.91
N ILE A 253 -25.42 -23.25 -17.95
CA ILE A 253 -25.86 -23.59 -19.30
C ILE A 253 -25.51 -25.02 -19.72
N GLU A 254 -24.54 -25.66 -19.09
CA GLU A 254 -24.16 -27.04 -19.34
C GLU A 254 -23.62 -27.69 -18.07
N LYS A 255 -24.01 -28.95 -17.81
CA LYS A 255 -23.39 -29.85 -16.82
C LYS A 255 -23.27 -31.25 -17.38
N LYS A 256 -22.13 -31.89 -17.17
CA LYS A 256 -21.88 -33.26 -17.56
C LYS A 256 -20.89 -33.96 -16.66
N PHE A 257 -21.00 -35.26 -16.53
CA PHE A 257 -20.03 -36.15 -15.95
C PHE A 257 -19.40 -37.01 -17.05
N MET A 258 -18.09 -37.22 -16.94
CA MET A 258 -17.30 -38.07 -17.85
C MET A 258 -16.33 -38.89 -17.01
N GLU A 259 -15.94 -40.08 -17.49
CA GLU A 259 -14.95 -40.95 -16.89
C GLU A 259 -14.08 -41.60 -17.99
N ASN A 260 -12.96 -42.26 -17.58
CA ASN A 260 -11.96 -42.77 -18.51
C ASN A 260 -12.40 -43.95 -19.36
N THR A 261 -13.25 -44.83 -18.84
CA THR A 261 -13.59 -46.12 -19.49
C THR A 261 -14.76 -46.03 -20.45
N GLY A 262 -15.57 -44.95 -20.35
CA GLY A 262 -16.72 -44.70 -21.17
C GLY A 262 -17.92 -45.58 -20.83
N ASN A 263 -17.93 -46.22 -19.65
CA ASN A 263 -19.04 -47.08 -19.20
C ASN A 263 -20.15 -46.31 -18.44
N GLY A 264 -19.93 -45.01 -18.19
CA GLY A 264 -20.86 -44.12 -17.50
C GLY A 264 -20.84 -44.25 -15.99
N MET A 265 -19.89 -45.03 -15.42
CA MET A 265 -19.72 -45.24 -13.98
C MET A 265 -18.28 -44.97 -13.56
N LEU A 266 -18.08 -44.40 -12.37
CA LEU A 266 -16.74 -44.17 -11.83
C LEU A 266 -16.28 -45.40 -11.04
N ASP A 267 -15.40 -46.17 -11.61
CA ASP A 267 -14.92 -47.42 -11.07
C ASP A 267 -13.79 -47.15 -10.00
N GLY A 268 -13.56 -48.13 -9.15
CA GLY A 268 -12.44 -48.07 -8.19
C GLY A 268 -11.10 -47.93 -8.95
N ARG A 269 -10.26 -46.94 -8.56
CA ARG A 269 -9.00 -46.49 -9.19
C ARG A 269 -9.15 -45.74 -10.51
N GLU A 270 -10.31 -45.23 -10.79
CA GLU A 270 -10.58 -44.47 -12.01
C GLU A 270 -10.63 -42.96 -11.76
N ASN A 271 -10.32 -42.21 -12.82
CA ASN A 271 -10.53 -40.76 -12.89
C ASN A 271 -11.81 -40.43 -13.65
N GLY A 272 -12.54 -39.48 -13.12
CA GLY A 272 -13.68 -38.86 -13.75
C GLY A 272 -13.60 -37.34 -13.67
N TRP A 273 -14.47 -36.67 -14.43
CA TRP A 273 -14.57 -35.22 -14.48
C TRP A 273 -16.02 -34.77 -14.44
N ALA A 274 -16.31 -33.86 -13.51
CA ALA A 274 -17.55 -33.10 -13.53
C ALA A 274 -17.28 -31.74 -14.17
N VAL A 275 -17.93 -31.50 -15.30
CA VAL A 275 -17.72 -30.29 -16.12
C VAL A 275 -18.99 -29.45 -16.13
N PHE A 276 -18.83 -28.18 -15.87
CA PHE A 276 -19.90 -27.18 -15.83
C PHE A 276 -19.55 -26.01 -16.73
N LYS A 277 -20.53 -25.42 -17.36
CA LYS A 277 -20.38 -24.20 -18.14
C LYS A 277 -21.35 -23.15 -17.58
N VAL A 278 -20.81 -22.05 -17.07
CA VAL A 278 -21.57 -20.96 -16.46
C VAL A 278 -21.44 -19.74 -17.36
N VAL A 279 -22.53 -19.01 -17.55
CA VAL A 279 -22.56 -17.70 -18.23
C VAL A 279 -22.91 -16.62 -17.24
N ASN A 280 -22.32 -15.43 -17.40
CA ASN A 280 -22.80 -14.22 -16.75
C ASN A 280 -23.76 -13.51 -17.71
N ASP A 281 -25.05 -13.70 -17.53
CA ASP A 281 -26.11 -13.02 -18.29
C ASP A 281 -26.72 -11.82 -17.57
N GLY A 282 -26.04 -11.37 -16.50
CA GLY A 282 -26.38 -10.16 -15.76
C GLY A 282 -26.02 -8.87 -16.48
N ARG A 283 -26.06 -7.77 -15.73
CA ARG A 283 -25.80 -6.42 -16.27
C ARG A 283 -24.43 -5.86 -15.86
N SER A 284 -23.67 -6.60 -15.03
CA SER A 284 -22.35 -6.25 -14.56
C SER A 284 -21.42 -7.47 -14.52
N PRO A 285 -20.09 -7.26 -14.52
CA PRO A 285 -19.14 -8.35 -14.39
C PRO A 285 -19.28 -9.06 -13.04
N ALA A 286 -19.30 -10.39 -13.07
CA ALA A 286 -19.16 -11.22 -11.86
C ALA A 286 -17.69 -11.35 -11.45
N ARG A 287 -17.40 -11.30 -10.14
CA ARG A 287 -16.04 -11.24 -9.63
C ARG A 287 -15.75 -12.32 -8.61
N GLU A 288 -14.48 -12.73 -8.54
CA GLU A 288 -13.96 -13.65 -7.53
C GLU A 288 -14.81 -14.91 -7.36
N LEU A 289 -15.25 -15.50 -8.50
CA LEU A 289 -16.08 -16.69 -8.48
C LEU A 289 -15.31 -17.86 -7.86
N LYS A 290 -15.88 -18.46 -6.80
CA LYS A 290 -15.33 -19.63 -6.10
C LYS A 290 -16.23 -20.83 -6.32
N PRO A 291 -15.95 -21.67 -7.33
CA PRO A 291 -16.73 -22.87 -7.59
C PRO A 291 -16.30 -24.03 -6.67
N TRP A 292 -17.27 -24.82 -6.20
CA TRP A 292 -17.00 -26.07 -5.47
C TRP A 292 -18.13 -27.09 -5.61
N LEU A 293 -17.82 -28.36 -5.31
CA LEU A 293 -18.78 -29.43 -5.20
C LEU A 293 -19.07 -29.73 -3.75
N GLN A 294 -20.33 -29.60 -3.35
CA GLN A 294 -20.80 -29.91 -2.01
C GLN A 294 -21.55 -31.24 -2.03
N PRO A 295 -21.15 -32.28 -1.23
CA PRO A 295 -21.95 -33.48 -1.08
C PRO A 295 -23.35 -33.14 -0.57
N GLU A 296 -24.38 -33.82 -1.11
CA GLU A 296 -25.79 -33.58 -0.75
C GLU A 296 -26.04 -33.84 0.76
N ASP A 297 -25.41 -34.88 1.31
CA ASP A 297 -25.50 -35.23 2.73
C ASP A 297 -24.54 -34.43 3.64
N GLY A 298 -23.77 -33.48 3.07
CA GLY A 298 -22.79 -32.67 3.76
C GLY A 298 -21.48 -33.41 4.12
N THR A 299 -21.36 -34.71 3.77
CA THR A 299 -20.20 -35.54 4.15
C THR A 299 -19.43 -36.03 2.93
N MET A 300 -18.17 -35.63 2.81
CA MET A 300 -17.30 -36.13 1.75
C MET A 300 -17.00 -37.62 1.94
N THR A 301 -17.32 -38.44 0.95
CA THR A 301 -16.98 -39.86 0.95
C THR A 301 -15.46 -40.05 0.96
N PRO A 302 -14.85 -40.73 1.96
CA PRO A 302 -13.39 -40.89 2.05
C PRO A 302 -12.77 -41.62 0.85
N SER A 303 -13.58 -42.34 0.10
CA SER A 303 -13.17 -43.10 -1.11
C SER A 303 -13.15 -42.23 -2.37
N LEU A 304 -13.63 -41.00 -2.33
CA LEU A 304 -13.51 -40.01 -3.41
C LEU A 304 -12.45 -38.97 -3.05
N LYS A 305 -11.67 -38.58 -4.04
CA LYS A 305 -10.81 -37.40 -3.99
C LYS A 305 -11.29 -36.46 -5.09
N ILE A 306 -11.70 -35.26 -4.73
CA ILE A 306 -12.12 -34.19 -5.65
C ILE A 306 -11.10 -33.07 -5.53
N ASP A 307 -10.53 -32.66 -6.64
CA ASP A 307 -9.58 -31.57 -6.65
C ASP A 307 -10.30 -30.22 -6.58
N SER A 308 -9.70 -29.26 -5.86
CA SER A 308 -10.21 -27.90 -5.79
C SER A 308 -10.01 -27.16 -7.12
N VAL A 309 -10.98 -26.35 -7.50
CA VAL A 309 -10.89 -25.47 -8.68
C VAL A 309 -10.37 -24.09 -8.27
N LYS A 310 -9.61 -23.48 -9.16
CA LYS A 310 -9.10 -22.13 -8.96
C LYS A 310 -10.23 -21.10 -9.05
N THR A 311 -10.13 -20.06 -8.25
CA THR A 311 -11.00 -18.89 -8.33
C THR A 311 -10.92 -18.27 -9.72
N ILE A 312 -12.07 -17.89 -10.29
CA ILE A 312 -12.16 -17.12 -11.52
C ILE A 312 -12.24 -15.63 -11.12
N PRO A 313 -11.20 -14.82 -11.42
CA PRO A 313 -11.15 -13.45 -10.92
C PRO A 313 -12.26 -12.55 -11.48
N LEU A 314 -12.63 -12.78 -12.74
CA LEU A 314 -13.59 -11.94 -13.48
C LEU A 314 -14.30 -12.79 -14.55
N LEU A 315 -15.62 -12.65 -14.64
CA LEU A 315 -16.45 -13.13 -15.76
C LEU A 315 -17.27 -11.95 -16.28
N ALA A 316 -16.90 -11.44 -17.45
CA ALA A 316 -17.57 -10.29 -18.04
C ALA A 316 -19.01 -10.61 -18.46
N VAL A 317 -19.82 -9.58 -18.68
CA VAL A 317 -21.21 -9.75 -19.14
C VAL A 317 -21.22 -10.45 -20.49
N GLY A 318 -22.00 -11.51 -20.62
CA GLY A 318 -22.12 -12.36 -21.81
C GLY A 318 -21.03 -13.43 -21.96
N ASP A 319 -19.97 -13.36 -21.15
CA ASP A 319 -18.90 -14.36 -21.19
C ASP A 319 -19.31 -15.66 -20.49
N THR A 320 -18.64 -16.73 -20.88
CA THR A 320 -18.82 -18.06 -20.31
C THR A 320 -17.53 -18.58 -19.69
N ALA A 321 -17.65 -19.29 -18.56
CA ALA A 321 -16.56 -20.00 -17.92
C ALA A 321 -16.83 -21.50 -17.92
N GLN A 322 -15.84 -22.30 -18.35
CA GLN A 322 -15.85 -23.74 -18.17
C GLN A 322 -15.12 -24.10 -16.88
N ILE A 323 -15.78 -24.86 -16.03
CA ILE A 323 -15.30 -25.27 -14.70
C ILE A 323 -15.26 -26.78 -14.66
N GLU A 324 -14.09 -27.33 -14.36
CA GLU A 324 -13.86 -28.76 -14.37
C GLU A 324 -13.30 -29.23 -13.03
N PHE A 325 -13.95 -30.23 -12.43
CA PHE A 325 -13.51 -30.89 -11.22
C PHE A 325 -12.98 -32.28 -11.59
N SER A 326 -11.71 -32.54 -11.30
CA SER A 326 -11.14 -33.88 -11.38
C SER A 326 -11.57 -34.68 -10.14
N ILE A 327 -12.08 -35.87 -10.40
CA ILE A 327 -12.63 -36.77 -9.39
C ILE A 327 -11.91 -38.11 -9.50
N TYR A 328 -11.26 -38.56 -8.44
CA TYR A 328 -10.61 -39.86 -8.39
C TYR A 328 -11.30 -40.79 -7.41
N ALA A 329 -11.73 -41.97 -7.87
CA ALA A 329 -12.28 -43.00 -7.03
C ALA A 329 -11.17 -43.91 -6.51
N LYS A 330 -11.05 -44.05 -5.19
CA LYS A 330 -10.14 -45.00 -4.58
C LYS A 330 -10.66 -46.43 -4.74
N LEU A 331 -9.77 -47.43 -4.71
CA LEU A 331 -10.12 -48.85 -4.87
C LEU A 331 -11.29 -49.34 -3.97
N LYS A 332 -11.42 -48.79 -2.78
CA LYS A 332 -12.44 -49.15 -1.79
C LYS A 332 -13.76 -48.41 -1.93
N ILE A 333 -14.02 -47.79 -3.14
CA ILE A 333 -15.30 -47.16 -3.34
C ILE A 333 -16.42 -48.19 -3.36
N GLU A 334 -17.53 -47.89 -2.72
CA GLU A 334 -18.71 -48.74 -2.76
C GLU A 334 -19.60 -48.36 -3.98
N SER A 335 -20.30 -49.34 -4.56
CA SER A 335 -21.25 -49.09 -5.63
C SER A 335 -22.43 -48.26 -5.14
N GLY A 336 -22.87 -47.30 -5.92
CA GLY A 336 -24.02 -46.47 -5.61
C GLY A 336 -23.96 -45.10 -6.27
N GLU A 337 -25.04 -44.38 -6.15
CA GLU A 337 -25.16 -43.02 -6.65
C GLU A 337 -24.44 -42.03 -5.74
N ARG A 338 -23.72 -41.05 -6.30
CA ARG A 338 -23.03 -40.01 -5.58
C ARG A 338 -23.65 -38.66 -5.99
N ASN A 339 -24.28 -38.02 -5.05
CA ASN A 339 -25.00 -36.77 -5.26
C ASN A 339 -24.25 -35.59 -4.70
N PHE A 340 -24.12 -34.55 -5.50
CA PHE A 340 -23.48 -33.30 -5.15
C PHE A 340 -24.34 -32.13 -5.61
N PHE A 341 -24.11 -30.95 -4.97
CA PHE A 341 -24.49 -29.67 -5.49
C PHE A 341 -23.27 -28.95 -6.04
N PHE A 342 -23.34 -28.51 -7.25
CA PHE A 342 -22.41 -27.54 -7.81
C PHE A 342 -22.81 -26.16 -7.31
N ARG A 343 -21.87 -25.45 -6.70
CA ARG A 343 -22.05 -24.11 -6.15
C ARG A 343 -20.98 -23.19 -6.67
N VAL A 344 -21.33 -21.91 -6.84
CA VAL A 344 -20.40 -20.83 -7.17
C VAL A 344 -20.75 -19.65 -6.27
N GLU A 345 -19.85 -19.30 -5.36
CA GLU A 345 -19.92 -18.08 -4.58
C GLU A 345 -19.39 -16.92 -5.40
N GLU A 346 -20.09 -15.78 -5.42
CA GLU A 346 -19.73 -14.57 -6.13
C GLU A 346 -19.50 -13.44 -5.13
N PHE A 347 -18.51 -12.58 -5.37
CA PHE A 347 -18.05 -11.52 -4.44
C PHE A 347 -19.17 -10.65 -3.87
N SER A 348 -20.20 -10.32 -4.66
CA SER A 348 -21.31 -9.44 -4.26
C SER A 348 -22.46 -10.19 -3.58
N GLY A 349 -22.35 -11.53 -3.45
CA GLY A 349 -23.40 -12.39 -2.94
C GLY A 349 -24.48 -12.73 -3.95
N MET A 350 -24.22 -12.51 -5.25
CA MET A 350 -25.06 -12.95 -6.36
C MET A 350 -24.60 -14.34 -6.81
N ASP A 351 -24.68 -15.28 -5.88
CA ASP A 351 -24.23 -16.66 -6.05
C ASP A 351 -25.07 -17.39 -7.11
N LEU A 352 -24.47 -18.41 -7.75
CA LEU A 352 -25.22 -19.35 -8.57
C LEU A 352 -26.16 -20.16 -7.66
N GLU A 353 -27.42 -20.28 -8.04
CA GLU A 353 -28.31 -21.23 -7.37
C GLU A 353 -27.72 -22.65 -7.40
N PRO A 354 -27.79 -23.39 -6.28
CA PRO A 354 -27.16 -24.70 -6.18
C PRO A 354 -27.71 -25.69 -7.21
N GLU A 355 -26.84 -26.21 -8.07
CA GLU A 355 -27.20 -27.10 -9.13
C GLU A 355 -26.86 -28.56 -8.83
N PRO A 356 -27.82 -29.51 -8.80
CA PRO A 356 -27.55 -30.90 -8.49
C PRO A 356 -26.78 -31.58 -9.64
N ILE A 357 -25.82 -32.43 -9.29
CA ILE A 357 -25.17 -33.39 -10.19
C ILE A 357 -25.01 -34.72 -9.48
N SER A 358 -25.26 -35.81 -10.21
CA SER A 358 -25.05 -37.17 -9.72
C SER A 358 -24.23 -37.97 -10.71
N PHE A 359 -23.53 -38.95 -10.19
CA PHE A 359 -22.84 -39.98 -10.99
C PHE A 359 -22.78 -41.29 -10.22
N PRO A 360 -22.95 -42.43 -10.92
CA PRO A 360 -22.84 -43.74 -10.32
C PRO A 360 -21.36 -44.11 -10.08
N THR A 361 -21.11 -44.86 -9.02
CA THR A 361 -19.82 -45.50 -8.74
C THR A 361 -19.94 -46.99 -8.73
N LEU A 362 -18.89 -47.68 -9.13
CA LEU A 362 -18.86 -49.14 -9.14
C LEU A 362 -17.69 -49.66 -8.31
N LYS A 363 -17.99 -50.58 -7.39
CA LYS A 363 -16.99 -51.28 -6.58
C LYS A 363 -16.26 -52.28 -7.45
N VAL A 364 -14.95 -52.10 -7.57
CA VAL A 364 -14.08 -53.07 -8.25
C VAL A 364 -13.65 -54.12 -7.26
N THR A 365 -13.93 -55.36 -7.60
CA THR A 365 -13.38 -56.50 -6.82
C THR A 365 -11.95 -56.74 -7.28
N PRO A 366 -10.94 -56.65 -6.40
CA PRO A 366 -9.56 -56.87 -6.82
C PRO A 366 -9.36 -58.31 -7.30
N PRO A 367 -8.50 -58.55 -8.30
CA PRO A 367 -8.20 -59.91 -8.74
C PRO A 367 -7.52 -60.67 -7.60
N LYS A 368 -7.78 -61.95 -7.49
CA LYS A 368 -7.13 -62.86 -6.55
C LYS A 368 -6.39 -63.95 -7.33
N LEU A 369 -5.11 -63.69 -7.61
CA LEU A 369 -4.26 -64.63 -8.31
C LEU A 369 -3.72 -65.66 -7.31
N VAL A 370 -3.84 -66.94 -7.63
CA VAL A 370 -3.40 -68.06 -6.81
C VAL A 370 -2.74 -69.09 -7.71
N VAL A 371 -1.63 -69.63 -7.26
CA VAL A 371 -1.04 -70.84 -7.89
C VAL A 371 -1.93 -72.01 -7.56
N THR A 372 -2.52 -72.61 -8.57
CA THR A 372 -3.46 -73.72 -8.43
C THR A 372 -2.87 -75.09 -8.78
N ASP A 373 -1.85 -75.11 -9.61
CA ASP A 373 -1.16 -76.30 -10.01
C ASP A 373 0.29 -76.00 -10.39
N PHE A 374 1.15 -77.00 -10.35
CA PHE A 374 2.49 -76.95 -10.91
C PHE A 374 2.92 -78.32 -11.40
N ALA A 375 3.64 -78.38 -12.50
CA ALA A 375 4.22 -79.59 -13.08
C ALA A 375 5.71 -79.36 -13.39
N ILE A 376 6.48 -80.43 -13.33
CA ILE A 376 7.88 -80.40 -13.79
C ILE A 376 7.99 -81.49 -14.86
N ASP A 377 8.26 -81.09 -16.06
CA ASP A 377 8.47 -81.97 -17.19
C ASP A 377 9.96 -82.14 -17.49
N ASN A 378 10.37 -83.38 -17.66
CA ASN A 378 11.70 -83.75 -18.12
C ASN A 378 11.65 -84.67 -19.31
N GLU A 379 12.71 -84.76 -20.07
CA GLU A 379 12.80 -85.59 -21.29
C GLU A 379 12.48 -87.09 -21.07
N TRP A 380 12.46 -87.50 -19.79
CA TRP A 380 12.30 -88.91 -19.42
C TRP A 380 10.92 -89.25 -18.89
N GLY A 381 10.03 -88.34 -18.75
CA GLY A 381 8.66 -88.53 -18.25
C GLY A 381 8.59 -88.97 -16.80
N GLN A 382 9.60 -88.73 -15.99
CA GLN A 382 9.71 -89.16 -14.58
C GLN A 382 9.43 -87.99 -13.62
N HIS A 383 8.86 -88.31 -12.46
CA HIS A 383 8.49 -87.34 -11.44
C HIS A 383 9.66 -86.88 -10.54
N TYR A 384 10.89 -87.15 -10.93
CA TYR A 384 12.08 -86.69 -10.17
C TYR A 384 12.92 -85.80 -11.10
N VAL A 385 13.68 -84.91 -10.49
CA VAL A 385 14.52 -83.95 -11.19
C VAL A 385 15.96 -84.49 -11.24
N PRO A 386 16.44 -84.88 -12.46
CA PRO A 386 17.84 -85.34 -12.59
C PRO A 386 18.84 -84.24 -12.32
N LYS A 387 20.08 -84.59 -12.00
CA LYS A 387 21.15 -83.64 -11.85
C LYS A 387 21.77 -83.28 -13.20
N ASN A 388 22.09 -81.95 -13.38
CA ASN A 388 22.65 -81.38 -14.62
C ASN A 388 21.76 -81.50 -15.87
N GLU A 389 20.51 -81.56 -15.69
CA GLU A 389 19.56 -81.56 -16.80
C GLU A 389 18.69 -80.32 -16.79
N THR A 390 18.28 -79.89 -17.99
CA THR A 390 17.29 -78.84 -18.16
C THR A 390 15.89 -79.43 -18.00
N VAL A 391 15.14 -78.89 -17.10
CA VAL A 391 13.74 -79.28 -16.87
C VAL A 391 12.83 -78.04 -17.05
N THR A 392 11.64 -78.26 -17.55
CA THR A 392 10.62 -77.22 -17.65
C THR A 392 9.68 -77.34 -16.47
N MET A 393 9.58 -76.25 -15.69
CA MET A 393 8.58 -76.10 -14.67
C MET A 393 7.41 -75.27 -15.18
N THR A 394 6.22 -75.83 -15.16
CA THR A 394 4.98 -75.15 -15.52
C THR A 394 4.20 -74.84 -14.26
N ILE A 395 3.86 -73.56 -14.05
CA ILE A 395 3.08 -73.10 -12.91
C ILE A 395 1.77 -72.54 -13.43
N ARG A 396 0.65 -73.08 -12.94
CA ARG A 396 -0.68 -72.57 -13.26
C ARG A 396 -1.09 -71.53 -12.24
N VAL A 397 -1.35 -70.32 -12.74
CA VAL A 397 -1.87 -69.22 -11.93
C VAL A 397 -3.30 -68.93 -12.39
N GLN A 398 -4.24 -69.01 -11.45
CA GLN A 398 -5.67 -68.74 -11.73
C GLN A 398 -6.16 -67.51 -10.95
N ASN A 399 -6.99 -66.70 -11.60
CA ASN A 399 -7.71 -65.64 -10.91
C ASN A 399 -8.99 -66.19 -10.28
N LEU A 400 -8.97 -66.40 -8.96
CA LEU A 400 -10.12 -66.93 -8.21
C LEU A 400 -11.19 -65.87 -7.86
N SER A 401 -11.02 -64.62 -8.25
CA SER A 401 -12.03 -63.60 -8.02
C SER A 401 -12.79 -63.29 -9.32
N VAL A 402 -13.81 -62.45 -9.23
CA VAL A 402 -14.52 -61.93 -10.39
C VAL A 402 -13.83 -60.69 -10.96
N GLY A 403 -12.86 -60.11 -10.25
CA GLY A 403 -12.13 -58.92 -10.70
C GLY A 403 -11.12 -59.23 -11.79
N LEU A 404 -10.91 -58.27 -12.67
CA LEU A 404 -9.94 -58.35 -13.77
C LEU A 404 -8.55 -58.01 -13.29
N THR A 405 -7.51 -58.56 -13.90
CA THR A 405 -6.17 -57.96 -13.83
C THR A 405 -6.01 -56.93 -14.90
N ASP A 406 -5.22 -55.89 -14.64
CA ASP A 406 -4.77 -54.96 -15.65
C ASP A 406 -3.64 -55.56 -16.47
N THR A 407 -2.44 -55.48 -15.96
CA THR A 407 -1.26 -56.21 -16.41
C THR A 407 -0.76 -57.03 -15.23
N ALA A 408 -0.65 -58.31 -15.39
CA ALA A 408 -0.07 -59.19 -14.40
C ALA A 408 1.40 -59.45 -14.72
N SER A 409 2.28 -59.15 -13.79
CA SER A 409 3.72 -59.39 -13.94
C SER A 409 4.12 -60.50 -12.97
N PHE A 410 4.81 -61.49 -13.48
CA PHE A 410 5.26 -62.64 -12.69
C PHE A 410 6.80 -62.72 -12.75
N LYS A 411 7.39 -62.97 -11.58
CA LYS A 411 8.83 -63.16 -11.45
C LYS A 411 9.07 -64.41 -10.66
N PHE A 412 9.84 -65.34 -11.24
CA PHE A 412 10.31 -66.51 -10.52
C PHE A 412 11.55 -66.18 -9.72
N THR A 413 11.46 -66.27 -8.38
CA THR A 413 12.60 -66.03 -7.47
C THR A 413 13.09 -67.34 -6.97
N ARG A 414 14.36 -67.71 -7.22
CA ARG A 414 14.96 -68.99 -6.81
C ARG A 414 15.63 -68.87 -5.44
N ASP A 415 15.68 -70.02 -4.72
CA ASP A 415 16.67 -70.28 -3.71
C ASP A 415 17.97 -70.73 -4.38
N SER A 416 19.14 -70.47 -3.82
CA SER A 416 20.48 -70.62 -4.40
C SER A 416 20.87 -72.01 -4.86
N SER A 417 20.08 -73.04 -4.57
CA SER A 417 20.29 -74.46 -4.91
C SER A 417 19.93 -74.87 -6.32
N PHE A 418 19.21 -74.02 -7.09
CA PHE A 418 18.80 -74.29 -8.45
C PHE A 418 19.24 -73.18 -9.42
N LEU A 419 19.61 -73.53 -10.64
CA LEU A 419 19.87 -72.60 -11.71
C LEU A 419 18.69 -72.57 -12.66
N SER A 420 18.07 -71.43 -12.82
CA SER A 420 17.11 -71.14 -13.88
C SER A 420 17.78 -70.28 -14.93
N GLN A 421 17.60 -70.57 -16.20
CA GLN A 421 18.00 -69.69 -17.28
C GLN A 421 17.12 -68.44 -17.32
N ASP A 422 15.86 -68.58 -16.91
CA ASP A 422 14.84 -67.51 -16.91
C ASP A 422 14.59 -66.94 -15.49
N ALA A 423 15.38 -67.37 -14.49
CA ALA A 423 15.27 -66.78 -13.16
C ALA A 423 15.64 -65.34 -13.15
N ASP A 424 14.80 -64.53 -12.50
CA ASP A 424 14.87 -63.07 -12.46
C ASP A 424 14.34 -62.33 -13.68
N GLU A 425 13.89 -63.01 -14.73
CA GLU A 425 13.12 -62.35 -15.79
C GLU A 425 11.70 -62.02 -15.32
N LEU A 426 11.22 -60.86 -15.72
CA LEU A 426 9.85 -60.38 -15.49
C LEU A 426 9.00 -60.80 -16.69
N HIS A 427 8.02 -61.68 -16.48
CA HIS A 427 7.07 -62.09 -17.51
C HIS A 427 5.80 -61.24 -17.36
N GLU A 428 5.47 -60.48 -18.38
CA GLU A 428 4.27 -59.65 -18.42
C GLU A 428 3.16 -60.40 -19.18
N TYR A 429 2.01 -60.51 -18.52
CA TYR A 429 0.79 -61.05 -19.10
C TYR A 429 -0.31 -59.98 -19.10
N GLY A 430 -1.09 -59.95 -20.11
CA GLY A 430 -2.21 -59.02 -20.20
C GLY A 430 -3.34 -59.36 -19.21
N LEU A 431 -4.55 -59.02 -19.59
CA LEU A 431 -5.76 -59.17 -18.82
C LEU A 431 -6.05 -60.66 -18.49
N ILE A 432 -6.20 -61.01 -17.18
CA ILE A 432 -6.68 -62.32 -16.70
C ILE A 432 -8.07 -62.12 -16.09
N LYS A 433 -9.10 -62.59 -16.74
CA LYS A 433 -10.48 -62.47 -16.25
C LYS A 433 -10.74 -63.32 -15.07
N GLY A 434 -11.82 -63.04 -14.34
CA GLY A 434 -12.27 -63.87 -13.24
C GLY A 434 -12.55 -65.30 -13.70
N GLY A 435 -11.97 -66.28 -12.98
CA GLY A 435 -12.05 -67.70 -13.30
C GLY A 435 -11.03 -68.20 -14.35
N GLU A 436 -10.40 -67.32 -15.12
CA GLU A 436 -9.36 -67.70 -16.09
C GLU A 436 -8.05 -68.08 -15.40
N TYR A 437 -7.27 -68.89 -16.11
CA TYR A 437 -5.93 -69.27 -15.69
C TYR A 437 -4.91 -69.02 -16.80
N ILE A 438 -3.66 -68.91 -16.43
CA ILE A 438 -2.50 -68.92 -17.32
C ILE A 438 -1.49 -69.94 -16.84
N ASP A 439 -0.79 -70.56 -17.76
CA ASP A 439 0.34 -71.42 -17.46
C ASP A 439 1.64 -70.72 -17.75
N LEU A 440 2.49 -70.60 -16.75
CA LEU A 440 3.81 -69.97 -16.80
C LEU A 440 4.86 -71.07 -16.86
N SER A 441 5.67 -71.09 -17.91
CA SER A 441 6.72 -72.09 -18.11
C SER A 441 8.10 -71.45 -17.87
N PHE A 442 8.90 -72.10 -17.06
CA PHE A 442 10.27 -71.69 -16.72
C PHE A 442 11.24 -72.84 -17.00
N GLU A 443 12.29 -72.58 -17.75
CA GLU A 443 13.38 -73.53 -17.92
C GLU A 443 14.38 -73.42 -16.80
N MET A 444 14.70 -74.56 -16.19
CA MET A 444 15.62 -74.65 -15.04
C MET A 444 16.71 -75.69 -15.32
N LEU A 445 17.94 -75.32 -15.06
CA LEU A 445 19.06 -76.26 -15.05
C LEU A 445 19.36 -76.70 -13.60
N THR A 446 19.26 -77.99 -13.36
CA THR A 446 19.58 -78.59 -12.03
C THR A 446 21.07 -78.69 -11.83
N ARG A 447 21.58 -78.28 -10.67
CA ARG A 447 23.00 -78.32 -10.35
C ARG A 447 23.42 -79.62 -9.68
N GLN A 448 24.70 -80.03 -9.82
CA GLN A 448 25.39 -81.03 -9.11
C GLN A 448 25.86 -80.50 -7.70
N ASP A 449 25.13 -80.57 -6.68
CA ASP A 449 25.66 -80.41 -5.30
C ASP A 449 25.44 -81.73 -4.49
#